data_721ca18f11fbb41b2c0904424ba375d1
#
_entry.id   721ca18f11fbb41b2c0904424ba375d1
#
_cell.length_a   1.000
_cell.length_b   1.000
_cell.length_c   1.000
_cell.angle_alpha   90.00
_cell.angle_beta   90.00
_cell.angle_gamma   90.00
#
_symmetry.space_group_name_H-M   'P 1'
#
loop_
_entity.id
_entity.type
_entity.pdbx_description
1 polymer ?
#
loop_
_entity_poly.entity_id
_entity_poly.type
_entity_poly.pdbx_seq_one_letter_code
_entity_poly.pdbx_strand_id
1 'polypeptide(L)'
;MQKIKLLRTIKIKNILACIFLLLLNLSFTGANAACLQLCSENWWLNTSKEEIKLEILKVKNLNMRDDYGFRPLHFAVQNGEKDKVNLLLKSGVNTNAKTDHGFTPIYFAVGKNGDFEILKMLIKFGALINVYDKNGITPLHYAAWGTAEKISILLEAGADKKAKTNSGKTAFELAKDNEDLFGTETYYLLKNTNE
;
A
#
# COMPACT_ATOMS: atom_id res chain seq x y z
N MET A 1 2.95 36.90 16.87
CA MET A 1 2.65 36.27 18.17
C MET A 1 1.49 35.27 18.16
N GLN A 2 0.45 35.43 17.34
CA GLN A 2 -0.70 34.50 17.29
C GLN A 2 -0.37 33.08 16.69
N LYS A 3 0.50 32.98 15.66
CA LYS A 3 0.90 31.69 15.07
C LYS A 3 1.63 30.75 16.06
N ILE A 4 2.44 31.31 16.96
CA ILE A 4 3.18 30.54 17.97
C ILE A 4 2.25 29.99 19.06
N LYS A 5 1.20 30.75 19.43
CA LYS A 5 0.17 30.27 20.37
C LYS A 5 -0.64 29.12 19.78
N LEU A 6 -1.02 29.19 18.48
CA LEU A 6 -1.78 28.14 17.80
C LEU A 6 -0.99 26.83 17.71
N LEU A 7 0.29 26.86 17.35
CA LEU A 7 1.16 25.70 17.29
C LEU A 7 1.40 25.05 18.66
N ARG A 8 1.49 25.83 19.74
CA ARG A 8 1.56 25.29 21.11
C ARG A 8 0.26 24.60 21.52
N THR A 9 -0.89 25.17 21.17
CA THR A 9 -2.20 24.60 21.53
C THR A 9 -2.47 23.27 20.80
N ILE A 10 -2.03 23.14 19.55
CA ILE A 10 -2.15 21.89 18.77
C ILE A 10 -1.22 20.81 19.35
N LYS A 11 0.04 21.16 19.69
CA LYS A 11 0.96 20.20 20.35
C LYS A 11 0.45 19.73 21.71
N ILE A 12 -0.12 20.62 22.51
CA ILE A 12 -0.64 20.25 23.85
C ILE A 12 -1.89 19.36 23.73
N LYS A 13 -2.79 19.60 22.77
CA LYS A 13 -3.95 18.73 22.53
C LYS A 13 -3.53 17.32 22.08
N ASN A 14 -2.52 17.20 21.22
CA ASN A 14 -1.99 15.91 20.80
C ASN A 14 -1.27 15.19 21.94
N ILE A 15 -0.52 15.89 22.79
CA ILE A 15 0.13 15.31 23.98
C ILE A 15 -0.92 14.85 25.00
N LEU A 16 -1.98 15.63 25.24
CA LEU A 16 -3.07 15.25 26.14
C LEU A 16 -3.88 14.07 25.59
N ALA A 17 -4.11 14.00 24.28
CA ALA A 17 -4.73 12.82 23.63
C ALA A 17 -3.84 11.58 23.77
N CYS A 18 -2.53 11.69 23.61
CA CYS A 18 -1.58 10.60 23.84
C CYS A 18 -1.54 10.18 25.33
N ILE A 19 -1.58 11.12 26.26
CA ILE A 19 -1.60 10.82 27.70
C ILE A 19 -2.94 10.19 28.08
N PHE A 20 -4.07 10.65 27.53
CA PHE A 20 -5.39 10.04 27.76
C PHE A 20 -5.49 8.64 27.18
N LEU A 21 -4.91 8.39 26.00
CA LEU A 21 -4.75 7.04 25.42
C LEU A 21 -3.80 6.17 26.24
N LEU A 22 -2.72 6.71 26.82
CA LEU A 22 -1.82 5.99 27.72
C LEU A 22 -2.50 5.62 29.06
N LEU A 23 -3.40 6.45 29.59
CA LEU A 23 -4.14 6.17 30.81
C LEU A 23 -5.28 5.16 30.60
N LEU A 24 -5.83 5.03 29.38
CA LEU A 24 -6.80 3.99 29.01
C LEU A 24 -6.13 2.62 28.73
N ASN A 25 -4.81 2.59 28.53
CA ASN A 25 -4.06 1.38 28.18
C ASN A 25 -3.66 0.48 29.37
N LEU A 26 -4.29 0.61 30.51
CA LEU A 26 -4.07 -0.33 31.62
C LEU A 26 -4.66 -1.75 31.42
N SER A 27 -5.21 -2.05 30.23
CA SER A 27 -5.83 -3.36 29.96
C SER A 27 -5.52 -3.97 28.58
N PHE A 28 -4.67 -3.37 27.74
CA PHE A 28 -4.26 -3.97 26.47
C PHE A 28 -2.87 -4.58 26.58
N THR A 29 -2.82 -5.82 27.02
CA THR A 29 -1.62 -6.66 27.01
C THR A 29 -1.34 -7.15 25.61
N GLY A 30 -0.18 -6.78 25.04
CA GLY A 30 0.37 -7.49 23.90
C GLY A 30 0.56 -6.68 22.62
N ALA A 31 1.06 -7.33 21.62
CA ALA A 31 1.57 -6.85 20.32
C ALA A 31 0.67 -5.84 19.53
N ASN A 32 -0.61 -5.71 19.89
CA ASN A 32 -1.57 -4.84 19.20
C ASN A 32 -1.39 -3.34 19.48
N ALA A 33 -0.85 -2.96 20.66
CA ALA A 33 -0.72 -1.53 21.01
C ALA A 33 0.31 -0.79 20.12
N ALA A 34 1.36 -1.47 19.68
CA ALA A 34 2.36 -0.88 18.79
C ALA A 34 1.88 -0.79 17.33
N CYS A 35 0.97 -1.69 16.92
CA CYS A 35 0.34 -1.61 15.60
C CYS A 35 -0.66 -0.46 15.49
N LEU A 36 -1.35 -0.10 16.60
CA LEU A 36 -2.40 0.92 16.61
C LEU A 36 -1.98 2.24 15.98
N GLN A 37 -0.73 2.66 16.12
CA GLN A 37 -0.20 3.87 15.48
C GLN A 37 0.22 3.63 14.04
N LEU A 38 1.12 2.67 13.80
CA LEU A 38 1.66 2.39 12.46
C LEU A 38 0.66 1.71 11.52
N CYS A 39 -0.45 1.17 12.05
CA CYS A 39 -1.54 0.57 11.29
C CYS A 39 -2.78 1.48 11.22
N SER A 40 -2.62 2.79 11.42
CA SER A 40 -3.70 3.77 11.33
C SER A 40 -3.49 4.71 10.15
N GLU A 41 -4.47 4.78 9.26
CA GLU A 41 -4.46 5.69 8.11
C GLU A 41 -4.28 7.16 8.55
N ASN A 42 -5.00 7.61 9.57
CA ASN A 42 -4.90 8.95 10.11
C ASN A 42 -3.50 9.28 10.63
N TRP A 43 -2.78 8.32 11.20
CA TRP A 43 -1.42 8.53 11.67
C TRP A 43 -0.47 8.78 10.49
N TRP A 44 -0.58 7.99 9.41
CA TRP A 44 0.24 8.17 8.21
C TRP A 44 0.01 9.52 7.53
N LEU A 45 -1.23 9.99 7.47
CA LEU A 45 -1.57 11.28 6.86
C LEU A 45 -1.01 12.48 7.64
N ASN A 46 -0.95 12.39 8.98
CA ASN A 46 -0.65 13.53 9.85
C ASN A 46 0.76 13.52 10.45
N THR A 47 1.57 12.48 10.21
CA THR A 47 2.88 12.32 10.83
C THR A 47 4.00 12.71 9.85
N SER A 48 4.94 13.52 10.32
CA SER A 48 6.09 13.93 9.51
C SER A 48 7.05 12.76 9.26
N LYS A 49 7.88 12.88 8.22
CA LYS A 49 8.92 11.90 7.88
C LYS A 49 9.89 11.67 9.05
N GLU A 50 10.25 12.73 9.77
CA GLU A 50 11.15 12.70 10.92
C GLU A 50 10.54 11.92 12.08
N GLU A 51 9.26 12.15 12.37
CA GLU A 51 8.53 11.42 13.41
C GLU A 51 8.40 9.95 13.07
N ILE A 52 8.11 9.60 11.80
CA ILE A 52 8.07 8.20 11.34
C ILE A 52 9.44 7.54 11.49
N LYS A 53 10.53 8.23 11.13
CA LYS A 53 11.89 7.71 11.30
C LYS A 53 12.19 7.40 12.76
N LEU A 54 11.79 8.27 13.67
CA LEU A 54 11.96 8.05 15.11
C LEU A 54 11.12 6.87 15.61
N GLU A 55 9.89 6.72 15.10
CA GLU A 55 9.01 5.63 15.49
C GLU A 55 9.51 4.28 14.96
N ILE A 56 9.98 4.22 13.72
CA ILE A 56 10.61 3.03 13.14
C ILE A 56 11.81 2.55 13.97
N LEU A 57 12.61 3.48 14.52
CA LEU A 57 13.75 3.13 15.38
C LEU A 57 13.33 2.55 16.74
N LYS A 58 12.15 2.89 17.23
CA LYS A 58 11.62 2.41 18.52
C LYS A 58 10.93 1.05 18.40
N VAL A 59 10.32 0.79 17.25
CA VAL A 59 9.48 -0.40 17.04
C VAL A 59 10.33 -1.60 16.67
N LYS A 60 10.27 -2.64 17.51
CA LYS A 60 11.03 -3.90 17.29
C LYS A 60 10.55 -4.71 16.09
N ASN A 61 9.29 -4.57 15.70
CA ASN A 61 8.69 -5.35 14.62
C ASN A 61 7.85 -4.46 13.70
N LEU A 62 8.44 -4.03 12.60
CA LEU A 62 7.77 -3.25 11.55
C LEU A 62 6.81 -4.08 10.67
N ASN A 63 6.78 -5.39 10.87
CA ASN A 63 5.89 -6.31 10.17
C ASN A 63 4.64 -6.71 11.00
N MET A 64 4.36 -5.98 12.10
CA MET A 64 3.13 -6.17 12.85
C MET A 64 1.90 -5.97 11.94
N ARG A 65 0.80 -6.61 12.29
CA ARG A 65 -0.44 -6.55 11.52
C ARG A 65 -1.62 -6.09 12.38
N ASP A 66 -2.61 -5.46 11.75
CA ASP A 66 -3.90 -5.21 12.35
C ASP A 66 -4.83 -6.46 12.27
N ASP A 67 -6.07 -6.30 12.70
CA ASP A 67 -7.08 -7.37 12.74
C ASP A 67 -7.49 -7.86 11.33
N TYR A 68 -7.21 -7.10 10.27
CA TYR A 68 -7.49 -7.41 8.86
C TYR A 68 -6.24 -7.86 8.09
N GLY A 69 -5.10 -7.99 8.79
CA GLY A 69 -3.83 -8.38 8.19
C GLY A 69 -3.05 -7.25 7.54
N PHE A 70 -3.52 -6.00 7.62
CA PHE A 70 -2.77 -4.85 7.11
C PHE A 70 -1.53 -4.60 7.96
N ARG A 71 -0.48 -4.16 7.30
CA ARG A 71 0.81 -3.81 7.91
C ARG A 71 1.16 -2.37 7.58
N PRO A 72 2.11 -1.74 8.30
CA PRO A 72 2.53 -0.37 8.05
C PRO A 72 2.78 -0.03 6.58
N LEU A 73 3.40 -0.96 5.82
CA LEU A 73 3.68 -0.74 4.40
C LEU A 73 2.41 -0.65 3.54
N HIS A 74 1.34 -1.40 3.86
CA HIS A 74 0.07 -1.29 3.13
C HIS A 74 -0.52 0.12 3.25
N PHE A 75 -0.55 0.67 4.47
CA PHE A 75 -1.06 2.02 4.73
C PHE A 75 -0.20 3.10 4.07
N ALA A 76 1.13 2.98 4.17
CA ALA A 76 2.04 3.95 3.54
C ALA A 76 1.87 3.99 2.01
N VAL A 77 1.72 2.83 1.37
CA VAL A 77 1.49 2.73 -0.09
C VAL A 77 0.11 3.26 -0.46
N GLN A 78 -0.93 2.91 0.28
CA GLN A 78 -2.31 3.38 0.05
C GLN A 78 -2.40 4.91 0.10
N ASN A 79 -1.67 5.54 1.03
CA ASN A 79 -1.65 6.99 1.19
C ASN A 79 -0.73 7.72 0.18
N GLY A 80 -0.01 7.00 -0.67
CA GLY A 80 0.80 7.59 -1.73
C GLY A 80 2.04 8.36 -1.28
N GLU A 81 2.52 8.16 -0.06
CA GLU A 81 3.63 8.91 0.51
C GLU A 81 4.99 8.29 0.23
N LYS A 82 5.58 8.63 -0.91
CA LYS A 82 6.84 8.07 -1.44
C LYS A 82 7.97 8.03 -0.43
N ASP A 83 8.18 9.11 0.31
CA ASP A 83 9.27 9.21 1.31
C ASP A 83 9.09 8.21 2.45
N LYS A 84 7.86 8.06 2.93
CA LYS A 84 7.51 7.12 4.01
C LYS A 84 7.61 5.68 3.54
N VAL A 85 7.13 5.40 2.33
CA VAL A 85 7.29 4.08 1.67
C VAL A 85 8.76 3.71 1.54
N ASN A 86 9.58 4.63 1.00
CA ASN A 86 11.02 4.39 0.85
C ASN A 86 11.72 4.14 2.19
N LEU A 87 11.32 4.85 3.24
CA LEU A 87 11.87 4.67 4.57
C LEU A 87 11.55 3.28 5.13
N LEU A 88 10.30 2.83 5.03
CA LEU A 88 9.90 1.49 5.43
C LEU A 88 10.63 0.40 4.65
N LEU A 89 10.67 0.52 3.32
CA LEU A 89 11.36 -0.46 2.45
C LEU A 89 12.84 -0.58 2.80
N LYS A 90 13.53 0.54 3.05
CA LYS A 90 14.92 0.56 3.51
C LYS A 90 15.12 -0.03 4.92
N SER A 91 14.08 -0.05 5.72
CA SER A 91 14.09 -0.66 7.06
C SER A 91 13.83 -2.17 7.03
N GLY A 92 13.73 -2.80 5.85
CA GLY A 92 13.63 -4.25 5.69
C GLY A 92 12.25 -4.82 6.01
N VAL A 93 11.17 -4.04 5.84
CA VAL A 93 9.80 -4.57 5.98
C VAL A 93 9.52 -5.61 4.90
N ASN A 94 8.62 -6.56 5.20
CA ASN A 94 8.20 -7.56 4.23
C ASN A 94 7.34 -6.90 3.13
N THR A 95 7.92 -6.73 1.95
CA THR A 95 7.29 -6.15 0.75
C THR A 95 6.13 -7.01 0.23
N ASN A 96 6.10 -8.29 0.56
CA ASN A 96 5.14 -9.27 0.07
C ASN A 96 4.15 -9.75 1.16
N ALA A 97 4.05 -9.01 2.26
CA ALA A 97 3.11 -9.33 3.31
C ALA A 97 1.66 -9.27 2.79
N LYS A 98 0.87 -10.29 3.09
CA LYS A 98 -0.54 -10.39 2.66
C LYS A 98 -1.48 -9.92 3.77
N THR A 99 -2.53 -9.21 3.38
CA THR A 99 -3.73 -9.01 4.20
C THR A 99 -4.56 -10.29 4.26
N ASP A 100 -5.63 -10.29 5.06
CA ASP A 100 -6.54 -11.44 5.15
C ASP A 100 -7.29 -11.71 3.84
N HIS A 101 -7.40 -10.72 2.96
CA HIS A 101 -7.94 -10.88 1.60
C HIS A 101 -6.88 -11.30 0.56
N GLY A 102 -5.62 -11.45 0.95
CA GLY A 102 -4.53 -11.83 0.07
C GLY A 102 -3.84 -10.66 -0.63
N PHE A 103 -4.21 -9.41 -0.33
CA PHE A 103 -3.57 -8.24 -0.92
C PHE A 103 -2.18 -8.03 -0.36
N THR A 104 -1.21 -7.84 -1.23
CA THR A 104 0.13 -7.35 -0.89
C THR A 104 0.21 -5.84 -1.17
N PRO A 105 1.23 -5.11 -0.69
CA PRO A 105 1.34 -3.67 -0.93
C PRO A 105 1.24 -3.24 -2.40
N ILE A 106 1.68 -4.09 -3.34
CA ILE A 106 1.64 -3.78 -4.77
C ILE A 106 0.21 -3.55 -5.29
N TYR A 107 -0.82 -4.21 -4.73
CA TYR A 107 -2.21 -3.99 -5.15
C TYR A 107 -2.68 -2.56 -4.94
N PHE A 108 -2.23 -1.92 -3.85
CA PHE A 108 -2.56 -0.52 -3.55
C PHE A 108 -1.83 0.45 -4.49
N ALA A 109 -0.60 0.10 -4.90
CA ALA A 109 0.16 0.90 -5.85
C ALA A 109 -0.42 0.85 -7.28
N VAL A 110 -1.00 -0.29 -7.69
CA VAL A 110 -1.59 -0.45 -9.03
C VAL A 110 -3.06 0.01 -9.11
N GLY A 111 -3.77 0.13 -7.99
CA GLY A 111 -5.16 0.59 -7.97
C GLY A 111 -5.34 1.97 -8.62
N LYS A 112 -6.59 2.38 -8.88
CA LYS A 112 -6.93 3.62 -9.60
C LYS A 112 -6.19 4.84 -9.05
N ASN A 113 -6.12 4.98 -7.73
CA ASN A 113 -5.47 6.11 -7.05
C ASN A 113 -4.01 5.82 -6.67
N GLY A 114 -3.46 4.66 -7.04
CA GLY A 114 -2.09 4.29 -6.70
C GLY A 114 -1.06 5.11 -7.48
N ASP A 115 0.11 5.26 -6.91
CA ASP A 115 1.23 6.02 -7.49
C ASP A 115 2.21 5.07 -8.21
N PHE A 116 2.48 5.33 -9.48
CA PHE A 116 3.36 4.52 -10.31
C PHE A 116 4.83 4.55 -9.85
N GLU A 117 5.30 5.64 -9.22
CA GLU A 117 6.64 5.69 -8.63
C GLU A 117 6.76 4.77 -7.42
N ILE A 118 5.69 4.69 -6.61
CA ILE A 118 5.61 3.71 -5.50
C ILE A 118 5.60 2.29 -6.06
N LEU A 119 4.88 2.04 -7.16
CA LEU A 119 4.90 0.74 -7.85
C LEU A 119 6.33 0.35 -8.25
N LYS A 120 7.07 1.25 -8.91
CA LYS A 120 8.48 1.03 -9.27
C LYS A 120 9.36 0.79 -8.04
N MET A 121 9.14 1.53 -6.96
CA MET A 121 9.87 1.31 -5.70
C MET A 121 9.61 -0.09 -5.13
N LEU A 122 8.37 -0.52 -5.06
CA LEU A 122 8.00 -1.85 -4.57
C LEU A 122 8.66 -2.95 -5.40
N ILE A 123 8.63 -2.84 -6.74
CA ILE A 123 9.28 -3.78 -7.65
C ILE A 123 10.79 -3.82 -7.38
N LYS A 124 11.44 -2.66 -7.26
CA LYS A 124 12.88 -2.55 -6.94
C LYS A 124 13.24 -3.23 -5.62
N PHE A 125 12.35 -3.22 -4.64
CA PHE A 125 12.53 -3.85 -3.33
C PHE A 125 11.95 -5.27 -3.26
N GLY A 126 11.74 -5.93 -4.41
CA GLY A 126 11.42 -7.37 -4.49
C GLY A 126 9.94 -7.68 -4.29
N ALA A 127 9.03 -6.77 -4.65
CA ALA A 127 7.62 -7.10 -4.71
C ALA A 127 7.37 -8.18 -5.78
N LEU A 128 6.65 -9.23 -5.39
CA LEU A 128 6.23 -10.29 -6.31
C LEU A 128 5.13 -9.76 -7.23
N ILE A 129 5.31 -9.93 -8.54
CA ILE A 129 4.41 -9.39 -9.56
C ILE A 129 3.23 -10.35 -9.81
N ASN A 130 3.48 -11.65 -9.81
CA ASN A 130 2.49 -12.68 -10.12
C ASN A 130 1.91 -13.30 -8.83
N VAL A 131 1.36 -12.45 -7.97
CA VAL A 131 0.64 -12.86 -6.74
C VAL A 131 -0.87 -12.84 -6.99
N TYR A 132 -1.60 -13.63 -6.19
CA TYR A 132 -3.05 -13.76 -6.28
C TYR A 132 -3.70 -13.38 -4.96
N ASP A 133 -4.79 -12.63 -5.05
CA ASP A 133 -5.72 -12.44 -3.93
C ASP A 133 -6.65 -13.67 -3.79
N LYS A 134 -7.61 -13.62 -2.87
CA LYS A 134 -8.57 -14.72 -2.66
C LYS A 134 -9.49 -15.00 -3.87
N ASN A 135 -9.63 -14.06 -4.79
CA ASN A 135 -10.45 -14.16 -6.00
C ASN A 135 -9.65 -14.57 -7.23
N GLY A 136 -8.37 -14.91 -7.07
CA GLY A 136 -7.45 -15.21 -8.18
C GLY A 136 -7.06 -13.96 -8.98
N ILE A 137 -7.31 -12.76 -8.46
CA ILE A 137 -6.98 -11.50 -9.11
C ILE A 137 -5.49 -11.22 -8.89
N THR A 138 -4.74 -10.89 -9.96
CA THR A 138 -3.35 -10.47 -9.89
C THR A 138 -3.22 -8.94 -9.92
N PRO A 139 -2.05 -8.36 -9.59
CA PRO A 139 -1.80 -6.94 -9.78
C PRO A 139 -2.08 -6.47 -11.21
N LEU A 140 -1.81 -7.29 -12.24
CA LEU A 140 -2.10 -6.94 -13.63
C LEU A 140 -3.61 -6.84 -13.90
N HIS A 141 -4.43 -7.71 -13.30
CA HIS A 141 -5.90 -7.60 -13.37
C HIS A 141 -6.39 -6.29 -12.72
N TYR A 142 -5.81 -5.91 -11.56
CA TYR A 142 -6.13 -4.65 -10.91
C TYR A 142 -5.72 -3.43 -11.75
N ALA A 143 -4.56 -3.50 -12.40
CA ALA A 143 -4.09 -2.43 -13.29
C ALA A 143 -4.99 -2.24 -14.52
N ALA A 144 -5.69 -3.30 -14.97
CA ALA A 144 -6.64 -3.22 -16.07
C ALA A 144 -7.84 -2.28 -15.80
N TRP A 145 -8.15 -2.00 -14.54
CA TRP A 145 -9.11 -0.95 -14.13
C TRP A 145 -8.46 0.41 -13.87
N GLY A 146 -7.15 0.51 -14.02
CA GLY A 146 -6.34 1.69 -13.74
C GLY A 146 -5.86 2.38 -15.01
N THR A 147 -4.57 2.66 -15.10
CA THR A 147 -3.93 3.42 -16.16
C THR A 147 -2.97 2.57 -16.99
N ALA A 148 -2.81 2.94 -18.26
CA ALA A 148 -1.89 2.32 -19.22
C ALA A 148 -0.45 2.20 -18.68
N GLU A 149 0.01 3.23 -17.97
CA GLU A 149 1.36 3.29 -17.42
C GLU A 149 1.66 2.17 -16.42
N LYS A 150 0.72 1.89 -15.49
CA LYS A 150 0.88 0.82 -14.51
C LYS A 150 0.90 -0.56 -15.16
N ILE A 151 0.10 -0.76 -16.21
CA ILE A 151 0.09 -1.99 -17.01
C ILE A 151 1.46 -2.19 -17.65
N SER A 152 2.01 -1.16 -18.31
CA SER A 152 3.33 -1.23 -18.96
C SER A 152 4.42 -1.58 -17.95
N ILE A 153 4.45 -0.92 -16.79
CA ILE A 153 5.42 -1.21 -15.70
C ILE A 153 5.32 -2.67 -15.24
N LEU A 154 4.10 -3.19 -15.06
CA LEU A 154 3.90 -4.58 -14.64
C LEU A 154 4.33 -5.59 -15.71
N LEU A 155 4.01 -5.32 -16.99
CA LEU A 155 4.42 -6.17 -18.11
C LEU A 155 5.95 -6.20 -18.26
N GLU A 156 6.61 -5.05 -18.15
CA GLU A 156 8.07 -4.94 -18.15
C GLU A 156 8.70 -5.71 -16.97
N ALA A 157 8.00 -5.75 -15.83
CA ALA A 157 8.41 -6.52 -14.66
C ALA A 157 8.07 -8.02 -14.73
N GLY A 158 7.53 -8.51 -15.85
CA GLY A 158 7.23 -9.92 -16.06
C GLY A 158 5.86 -10.38 -15.56
N ALA A 159 4.85 -9.50 -15.57
CA ALA A 159 3.48 -9.89 -15.25
C ALA A 159 2.93 -10.89 -16.28
N ASP A 160 2.28 -11.95 -15.78
CA ASP A 160 1.67 -12.98 -16.60
C ASP A 160 0.33 -12.50 -17.20
N LYS A 161 0.33 -12.24 -18.50
CA LYS A 161 -0.87 -11.84 -19.26
C LYS A 161 -1.92 -12.95 -19.38
N LYS A 162 -1.51 -14.22 -19.20
CA LYS A 162 -2.38 -15.39 -19.33
C LYS A 162 -3.04 -15.77 -18.02
N ALA A 163 -2.63 -15.15 -16.90
CA ALA A 163 -3.23 -15.39 -15.62
C ALA A 163 -4.75 -15.16 -15.68
N LYS A 164 -5.50 -16.05 -15.03
CA LYS A 164 -6.97 -15.99 -14.98
C LYS A 164 -7.44 -15.83 -13.54
N THR A 165 -8.43 -14.99 -13.35
CA THR A 165 -9.19 -14.91 -12.09
C THR A 165 -9.95 -16.20 -11.81
N ASN A 166 -10.52 -16.37 -10.62
CA ASN A 166 -11.40 -17.49 -10.30
C ASN A 166 -12.65 -17.57 -11.23
N SER A 167 -13.04 -16.43 -11.83
CA SER A 167 -14.12 -16.38 -12.85
C SER A 167 -13.62 -16.64 -14.28
N GLY A 168 -12.35 -17.00 -14.45
CA GLY A 168 -11.76 -17.35 -15.74
C GLY A 168 -11.32 -16.17 -16.59
N LYS A 169 -11.43 -14.93 -16.11
CA LYS A 169 -11.10 -13.71 -16.88
C LYS A 169 -9.61 -13.39 -16.81
N THR A 170 -9.03 -12.99 -17.93
CA THR A 170 -7.69 -12.40 -18.04
C THR A 170 -7.72 -10.89 -17.82
N ALA A 171 -6.55 -10.27 -17.60
CA ALA A 171 -6.44 -8.81 -17.49
C ALA A 171 -6.90 -8.11 -18.79
N PHE A 172 -6.68 -8.71 -19.98
CA PHE A 172 -7.18 -8.21 -21.26
C PHE A 172 -8.72 -8.16 -21.29
N GLU A 173 -9.40 -9.20 -20.82
CA GLU A 173 -10.87 -9.25 -20.80
C GLU A 173 -11.46 -8.21 -19.81
N LEU A 174 -10.77 -7.95 -18.69
CA LEU A 174 -11.19 -6.91 -17.75
C LEU A 174 -10.94 -5.50 -18.29
N ALA A 175 -9.89 -5.30 -19.09
CA ALA A 175 -9.58 -4.01 -19.71
C ALA A 175 -10.60 -3.56 -20.78
N LYS A 176 -11.44 -4.46 -21.28
CA LYS A 176 -12.50 -4.13 -22.25
C LYS A 176 -13.52 -3.14 -21.70
N ASP A 177 -13.76 -3.18 -20.39
CA ASP A 177 -14.72 -2.32 -19.69
C ASP A 177 -14.10 -0.99 -19.23
N ASN A 178 -12.80 -0.76 -19.53
CA ASN A 178 -12.08 0.47 -19.18
C ASN A 178 -11.98 1.38 -20.41
N GLU A 179 -12.81 2.41 -20.47
CA GLU A 179 -12.89 3.36 -21.60
C GLU A 179 -11.55 4.07 -21.85
N ASP A 180 -10.77 4.36 -20.80
CA ASP A 180 -9.47 5.02 -20.91
C ASP A 180 -8.39 4.11 -21.52
N LEU A 181 -8.57 2.80 -21.48
CA LEU A 181 -7.64 1.81 -22.02
C LEU A 181 -8.08 1.24 -23.35
N PHE A 182 -9.38 1.07 -23.55
CA PHE A 182 -9.92 0.38 -24.72
C PHE A 182 -9.42 1.01 -26.03
N GLY A 183 -8.85 0.18 -26.92
CA GLY A 183 -8.32 0.62 -28.20
C GLY A 183 -6.94 1.28 -28.15
N THR A 184 -6.33 1.46 -26.98
CA THR A 184 -4.95 1.98 -26.85
C THR A 184 -3.90 0.91 -27.17
N GLU A 185 -2.67 1.33 -27.45
CA GLU A 185 -1.53 0.41 -27.64
C GLU A 185 -1.38 -0.51 -26.42
N THR A 186 -1.46 0.03 -25.19
CA THR A 186 -1.35 -0.73 -23.95
C THR A 186 -2.45 -1.78 -23.79
N TYR A 187 -3.69 -1.48 -24.24
CA TYR A 187 -4.76 -2.45 -24.28
C TYR A 187 -4.37 -3.65 -25.16
N TYR A 188 -3.79 -3.41 -26.36
CA TYR A 188 -3.35 -4.48 -27.23
C TYR A 188 -2.12 -5.23 -26.70
N LEU A 189 -1.27 -4.60 -25.87
CA LEU A 189 -0.18 -5.30 -25.19
C LEU A 189 -0.68 -6.38 -24.23
N LEU A 190 -1.87 -6.22 -23.64
CA LEU A 190 -2.50 -7.23 -22.78
C LEU A 190 -2.99 -8.45 -23.58
N LYS A 191 -3.27 -8.28 -24.88
CA LYS A 191 -3.73 -9.37 -25.74
C LYS A 191 -2.63 -10.43 -25.88
N ASN A 192 -3.02 -11.68 -25.75
CA ASN A 192 -2.12 -12.78 -26.08
C ASN A 192 -1.94 -12.87 -27.60
N THR A 193 -0.70 -12.98 -28.08
CA THR A 193 -0.36 -13.06 -29.52
C THR A 193 -0.84 -14.33 -30.21
N ASN A 194 -1.49 -15.24 -29.48
CA ASN A 194 -1.97 -16.55 -29.98
C ASN A 194 -3.51 -16.66 -29.95
N GLU A 195 -4.23 -15.54 -29.83
CA GLU A 195 -5.70 -15.48 -29.98
C GLU A 195 -6.12 -14.72 -31.22
#